data_3211817d6b5ae0ca008e398b31ac0699
#
_entry.id   3211817d6b5ae0ca008e398b31ac0699
#
_cell.length_a   1.000
_cell.length_b   1.000
_cell.length_c   1.000
_cell.angle_alpha   90.00
_cell.angle_beta   90.00
_cell.angle_gamma   90.00
#
_symmetry.space_group_name_H-M   'P 1'
#
loop_
_entity.id
_entity.type
_entity.pdbx_description
1 polymer ?
#
loop_
_entity_poly.entity_id
_entity_poly.type
_entity_poly.pdbx_seq_one_letter_code
_entity_poly.pdbx_strand_id
1 'polypeptide(L)'
;MAKIINPFIVTGKIAPEYFCDRVSESARLVKSITNGNNLVVISPRRMGKTGLIQFCYDKPEIGKEYYTFFIDILHTSSLREFTYLLGREIYETLLPRSRKMATLFIQTIKSISGKFGFDPITNLPAFNVELGDIERPEYTLDEIFQYLSHADKPCIIAIDEFQQIAKYPEKNIEALLRTHIQRSENSHFIFAGSERHMMQEMFASAAR
;
A
#
# COMPACT_ATOMS: atom_id res chain seq x y z
N MET A 1 -4.25 -27.43 -19.42
CA MET A 1 -3.19 -26.63 -18.74
C MET A 1 -2.36 -25.95 -19.82
N ALA A 2 -2.32 -24.62 -19.86
CA ALA A 2 -1.47 -23.92 -20.81
C ALA A 2 -0.01 -24.17 -20.42
N LYS A 3 0.79 -24.70 -21.35
CA LYS A 3 2.21 -24.96 -21.16
C LYS A 3 2.92 -23.61 -21.09
N ILE A 4 3.39 -23.20 -19.91
CA ILE A 4 4.18 -21.98 -19.78
C ILE A 4 5.52 -22.22 -20.44
N ILE A 5 5.75 -21.50 -21.54
CA ILE A 5 6.92 -21.67 -22.41
C ILE A 5 8.17 -20.95 -21.84
N ASN A 6 7.96 -19.94 -21.00
CA ASN A 6 9.06 -19.17 -20.40
C ASN A 6 8.84 -19.00 -18.89
N PRO A 7 9.64 -19.65 -18.03
CA PRO A 7 9.56 -19.50 -16.59
C PRO A 7 10.12 -18.14 -16.08
N PHE A 8 10.83 -17.40 -16.95
CA PHE A 8 11.41 -16.10 -16.60
C PHE A 8 10.39 -14.98 -16.85
N ILE A 9 9.59 -14.70 -15.83
CA ILE A 9 8.63 -13.60 -15.88
C ILE A 9 9.39 -12.30 -15.60
N VAL A 10 9.45 -11.43 -16.61
CA VAL A 10 10.16 -10.13 -16.53
C VAL A 10 9.23 -9.00 -16.06
N THR A 11 7.91 -9.18 -16.23
CA THR A 11 6.88 -8.20 -15.88
C THR A 11 5.65 -8.90 -15.30
N GLY A 12 5.00 -8.26 -14.33
CA GLY A 12 3.79 -8.78 -13.69
C GLY A 12 4.04 -9.64 -12.46
N LYS A 13 2.97 -10.24 -11.92
CA LYS A 13 3.00 -11.07 -10.73
C LYS A 13 3.65 -12.42 -11.04
N ILE A 14 4.65 -12.80 -10.25
CA ILE A 14 5.29 -14.11 -10.34
C ILE A 14 4.36 -15.14 -9.70
N ALA A 15 3.98 -16.18 -10.46
CA ALA A 15 3.18 -17.27 -9.91
C ALA A 15 3.97 -18.03 -8.83
N PRO A 16 3.30 -18.53 -7.77
CA PRO A 16 3.97 -19.16 -6.62
C PRO A 16 4.93 -20.28 -6.97
N GLU A 17 4.62 -21.07 -8.01
CA GLU A 17 5.45 -22.17 -8.51
C GLU A 17 6.77 -21.73 -9.16
N TYR A 18 6.88 -20.46 -9.55
CA TYR A 18 8.11 -19.86 -10.10
C TYR A 18 8.84 -18.96 -9.10
N PHE A 19 8.29 -18.82 -7.90
CA PHE A 19 8.94 -18.08 -6.84
C PHE A 19 9.92 -18.97 -6.10
N CYS A 20 11.18 -18.92 -6.48
CA CYS A 20 12.25 -19.73 -5.89
C CYS A 20 13.21 -18.89 -5.02
N ASP A 21 13.96 -19.58 -4.17
CA ASP A 21 15.12 -19.12 -3.40
C ASP A 21 14.93 -18.07 -2.29
N ARG A 22 13.69 -17.64 -1.96
CA ARG A 22 13.45 -16.64 -0.88
C ARG A 22 12.55 -17.16 0.23
N VAL A 23 12.69 -18.43 0.54
CA VAL A 23 11.87 -19.07 1.59
C VAL A 23 12.13 -18.43 2.95
N SER A 24 13.40 -18.20 3.29
CA SER A 24 13.80 -17.61 4.57
C SER A 24 13.35 -16.16 4.69
N GLU A 25 13.54 -15.35 3.64
CA GLU A 25 13.13 -13.94 3.62
C GLU A 25 11.61 -13.81 3.69
N SER A 26 10.87 -14.62 2.93
CA SER A 26 9.41 -14.61 2.98
C SER A 26 8.88 -15.02 4.35
N ALA A 27 9.46 -16.05 4.98
CA ALA A 27 9.07 -16.48 6.33
C ALA A 27 9.37 -15.38 7.38
N ARG A 28 10.52 -14.72 7.29
CA ARG A 28 10.87 -13.59 8.17
C ARG A 28 9.93 -12.40 7.99
N LEU A 29 9.60 -12.04 6.73
CA LEU A 29 8.67 -10.95 6.44
C LEU A 29 7.28 -11.26 7.02
N VAL A 30 6.73 -12.44 6.71
CA VAL A 30 5.42 -12.88 7.24
C VAL A 30 5.42 -12.86 8.77
N LYS A 31 6.39 -13.51 9.41
CA LYS A 31 6.51 -13.55 10.87
C LYS A 31 6.60 -12.15 11.48
N SER A 32 7.36 -11.23 10.87
CA SER A 32 7.53 -9.90 11.42
C SER A 32 6.26 -9.08 11.31
N ILE A 33 5.59 -9.09 10.14
CA ILE A 33 4.38 -8.29 9.92
C ILE A 33 3.20 -8.83 10.74
N THR A 34 3.06 -10.16 10.89
CA THR A 34 2.02 -10.76 11.72
C THR A 34 2.24 -10.57 13.23
N ASN A 35 3.47 -10.23 13.63
CA ASN A 35 3.78 -9.79 15.00
C ASN A 35 3.54 -8.28 15.22
N GLY A 36 2.93 -7.59 14.27
CA GLY A 36 2.59 -6.17 14.39
C GLY A 36 3.73 -5.21 14.10
N ASN A 37 4.82 -5.65 13.48
CA ASN A 37 5.96 -4.77 13.17
C ASN A 37 5.81 -4.12 11.81
N ASN A 38 6.18 -2.84 11.72
CA ASN A 38 6.45 -2.19 10.46
C ASN A 38 7.82 -2.64 9.92
N LEU A 39 7.95 -2.76 8.60
CA LEU A 39 9.14 -3.29 7.95
C LEU A 39 9.74 -2.31 6.96
N VAL A 40 11.06 -2.34 6.87
CA VAL A 40 11.80 -1.66 5.80
C VAL A 40 12.53 -2.72 4.96
N VAL A 41 12.20 -2.76 3.66
CA VAL A 41 12.78 -3.71 2.69
C VAL A 41 13.65 -2.94 1.70
N ILE A 42 14.96 -3.05 1.86
CA ILE A 42 15.92 -2.36 1.00
C ILE A 42 16.64 -3.37 0.13
N SER A 43 16.57 -3.19 -1.18
CA SER A 43 17.29 -4.03 -2.14
C SER A 43 17.46 -3.29 -3.47
N PRO A 44 18.53 -3.52 -4.21
CA PRO A 44 18.70 -2.90 -5.52
C PRO A 44 17.52 -3.15 -6.46
N ARG A 45 17.38 -2.30 -7.47
CA ARG A 45 16.35 -2.48 -8.52
C ARG A 45 16.48 -3.87 -9.17
N ARG A 46 15.36 -4.43 -9.61
CA ARG A 46 15.25 -5.73 -10.27
C ARG A 46 15.67 -6.95 -9.43
N MET A 47 15.83 -6.79 -8.14
CA MET A 47 16.11 -7.89 -7.20
C MET A 47 14.84 -8.55 -6.63
N GLY A 48 13.67 -8.32 -7.23
CA GLY A 48 12.42 -9.00 -6.89
C GLY A 48 11.77 -8.58 -5.55
N LYS A 49 12.00 -7.33 -5.06
CA LYS A 49 11.33 -6.78 -3.86
C LYS A 49 9.80 -6.89 -3.96
N THR A 50 9.26 -6.32 -5.02
CA THR A 50 7.82 -6.30 -5.30
C THR A 50 7.25 -7.71 -5.34
N GLY A 51 7.92 -8.64 -6.05
CA GLY A 51 7.51 -10.03 -6.12
C GLY A 51 7.53 -10.74 -4.76
N LEU A 52 8.53 -10.45 -3.90
CA LEU A 52 8.59 -10.99 -2.54
C LEU A 52 7.40 -10.53 -1.70
N ILE A 53 7.06 -9.24 -1.72
CA ILE A 53 5.94 -8.67 -0.97
C ILE A 53 4.62 -9.29 -1.45
N GLN A 54 4.38 -9.31 -2.76
CA GLN A 54 3.17 -9.89 -3.35
C GLN A 54 3.05 -11.39 -3.06
N PHE A 55 4.15 -12.14 -3.13
CA PHE A 55 4.18 -13.55 -2.74
C PHE A 55 3.79 -13.76 -1.27
N CYS A 56 4.27 -12.89 -0.37
CA CYS A 56 3.89 -12.96 1.05
C CYS A 56 2.40 -12.63 1.26
N TYR A 57 1.81 -11.72 0.48
CA TYR A 57 0.39 -11.39 0.55
C TYR A 57 -0.52 -12.56 0.18
N ASP A 58 -0.06 -13.46 -0.70
CA ASP A 58 -0.82 -14.65 -1.09
C ASP A 58 -0.75 -15.79 -0.05
N LYS A 59 0.12 -15.68 0.97
CA LYS A 59 0.18 -16.70 2.01
C LYS A 59 -1.08 -16.70 2.88
N PRO A 60 -1.59 -17.89 3.25
CA PRO A 60 -2.85 -18.01 4.02
C PRO A 60 -2.87 -17.20 5.31
N GLU A 61 -1.72 -17.07 5.97
CA GLU A 61 -1.55 -16.32 7.24
C GLU A 61 -1.80 -14.83 7.07
N ILE A 62 -1.61 -14.31 5.84
CA ILE A 62 -1.86 -12.90 5.51
C ILE A 62 -3.17 -12.75 4.75
N GLY A 63 -3.34 -13.48 3.64
CA GLY A 63 -4.44 -13.26 2.71
C GLY A 63 -5.85 -13.47 3.30
N LYS A 64 -5.98 -14.30 4.36
CA LYS A 64 -7.26 -14.54 5.04
C LYS A 64 -7.52 -13.54 6.18
N GLU A 65 -6.48 -13.17 6.90
CA GLU A 65 -6.59 -12.41 8.16
C GLU A 65 -6.45 -10.90 7.97
N TYR A 66 -5.83 -10.46 6.86
CA TYR A 66 -5.52 -9.05 6.62
C TYR A 66 -6.13 -8.54 5.30
N TYR A 67 -6.43 -7.25 5.27
CA TYR A 67 -6.52 -6.52 4.00
C TYR A 67 -5.12 -6.09 3.58
N THR A 68 -4.76 -6.37 2.34
CA THR A 68 -3.42 -6.09 1.81
C THR A 68 -3.50 -5.10 0.67
N PHE A 69 -2.76 -4.01 0.78
CA PHE A 69 -2.69 -2.93 -0.21
C PHE A 69 -1.25 -2.75 -0.67
N PHE A 70 -1.07 -2.52 -1.97
CA PHE A 70 0.25 -2.34 -2.56
C PHE A 70 0.25 -1.14 -3.48
N ILE A 71 1.04 -0.10 -3.16
CA ILE A 71 1.22 1.06 -4.03
C ILE A 71 2.69 1.20 -4.43
N ASP A 72 2.92 1.50 -5.72
CA ASP A 72 4.22 1.92 -6.25
C ASP A 72 4.17 3.43 -6.49
N ILE A 73 4.97 4.18 -5.74
CA ILE A 73 4.99 5.64 -5.80
C ILE A 73 6.12 6.21 -6.64
N LEU A 74 6.79 5.38 -7.46
CA LEU A 74 7.92 5.81 -8.29
C LEU A 74 7.59 7.04 -9.16
N HIS A 75 6.39 7.09 -9.70
CA HIS A 75 5.96 8.13 -10.63
C HIS A 75 5.19 9.28 -9.98
N THR A 76 5.07 9.28 -8.67
CA THR A 76 4.41 10.36 -7.94
C THR A 76 5.39 11.52 -7.67
N SER A 77 4.86 12.73 -7.66
CA SER A 77 5.62 13.97 -7.49
C SER A 77 5.10 14.86 -6.37
N SER A 78 4.02 14.46 -5.69
CA SER A 78 3.36 15.26 -4.64
C SER A 78 2.59 14.40 -3.64
N LEU A 79 2.31 14.97 -2.47
CA LEU A 79 1.43 14.36 -1.47
C LEU A 79 0.02 14.10 -2.03
N ARG A 80 -0.45 14.95 -2.93
CA ARG A 80 -1.74 14.77 -3.61
C ARG A 80 -1.79 13.48 -4.42
N GLU A 81 -0.76 13.23 -5.23
CA GLU A 81 -0.66 12.01 -6.03
C GLU A 81 -0.50 10.76 -5.16
N PHE A 82 0.29 10.85 -4.10
CA PHE A 82 0.42 9.79 -3.11
C PHE A 82 -0.94 9.44 -2.47
N THR A 83 -1.65 10.45 -2.00
CA THR A 83 -2.97 10.29 -1.34
C THR A 83 -3.99 9.70 -2.30
N TYR A 84 -3.98 10.15 -3.56
CA TYR A 84 -4.82 9.61 -4.61
C TYR A 84 -4.56 8.12 -4.86
N LEU A 85 -3.29 7.74 -5.06
CA LEU A 85 -2.91 6.34 -5.29
C LEU A 85 -3.28 5.45 -4.11
N LEU A 86 -3.03 5.90 -2.89
CA LEU A 86 -3.37 5.14 -1.68
C LEU A 86 -4.88 4.94 -1.56
N GLY A 87 -5.66 6.00 -1.72
CA GLY A 87 -7.12 5.93 -1.65
C GLY A 87 -7.72 5.03 -2.72
N ARG A 88 -7.22 5.14 -3.96
CA ARG A 88 -7.64 4.32 -5.09
C ARG A 88 -7.33 2.83 -4.85
N GLU A 89 -6.11 2.50 -4.44
CA GLU A 89 -5.70 1.12 -4.17
C GLU A 89 -6.56 0.48 -3.07
N ILE A 90 -6.81 1.21 -1.98
CA ILE A 90 -7.67 0.73 -0.90
C ILE A 90 -9.07 0.43 -1.43
N TYR A 91 -9.66 1.35 -2.16
CA TYR A 91 -11.00 1.19 -2.70
C TYR A 91 -11.09 0.00 -3.70
N GLU A 92 -10.21 -0.05 -4.70
CA GLU A 92 -10.19 -1.08 -5.74
C GLU A 92 -9.94 -2.49 -5.14
N THR A 93 -9.12 -2.58 -4.09
CA THR A 93 -8.87 -3.85 -3.38
C THR A 93 -10.05 -4.28 -2.52
N LEU A 94 -10.77 -3.35 -1.90
CA LEU A 94 -11.89 -3.67 -1.01
C LEU A 94 -13.15 -4.03 -1.78
N LEU A 95 -13.43 -3.38 -2.89
CA LEU A 95 -14.69 -3.54 -3.63
C LEU A 95 -15.03 -5.01 -3.94
N PRO A 96 -14.12 -5.83 -4.49
CA PRO A 96 -14.39 -7.24 -4.74
C PRO A 96 -14.36 -8.12 -3.47
N ARG A 97 -13.72 -7.67 -2.39
CA ARG A 97 -13.52 -8.46 -1.17
C ARG A 97 -14.60 -8.21 -0.12
N SER A 98 -15.00 -6.97 0.05
CA SER A 98 -16.00 -6.55 1.05
C SER A 98 -16.69 -5.27 0.64
N ARG A 99 -17.88 -5.39 0.07
CA ARG A 99 -18.74 -4.21 -0.28
C ARG A 99 -19.01 -3.34 0.94
N LYS A 100 -19.21 -3.95 2.11
CA LYS A 100 -19.41 -3.21 3.37
C LYS A 100 -18.24 -2.30 3.67
N MET A 101 -17.01 -2.79 3.54
CA MET A 101 -15.80 -2.03 3.82
C MET A 101 -15.53 -0.97 2.74
N ALA A 102 -15.81 -1.27 1.46
CA ALA A 102 -15.75 -0.27 0.39
C ALA A 102 -16.75 0.87 0.61
N THR A 103 -17.97 0.57 1.07
CA THR A 103 -18.97 1.59 1.41
C THR A 103 -18.53 2.41 2.62
N LEU A 104 -18.00 1.76 3.67
CA LEU A 104 -17.46 2.46 4.84
C LEU A 104 -16.30 3.39 4.44
N PHE A 105 -15.43 2.97 3.52
CA PHE A 105 -14.36 3.80 2.99
C PHE A 105 -14.91 5.09 2.37
N ILE A 106 -15.89 4.98 1.46
CA ILE A 106 -16.56 6.15 0.84
C ILE A 106 -17.18 7.08 1.90
N GLN A 107 -17.84 6.51 2.91
CA GLN A 107 -18.49 7.28 3.97
C GLN A 107 -17.49 7.99 4.89
N THR A 108 -16.29 7.43 5.05
CA THR A 108 -15.23 8.01 5.89
C THR A 108 -14.52 9.16 5.19
N ILE A 109 -14.25 9.03 3.87
CA ILE A 109 -13.54 10.05 3.09
C ILE A 109 -14.51 11.17 2.68
N LYS A 110 -14.78 12.07 3.60
CA LYS A 110 -15.75 13.19 3.38
C LYS A 110 -15.19 14.26 2.46
N SER A 111 -13.89 14.48 2.46
CA SER A 111 -13.23 15.51 1.65
C SER A 111 -13.47 15.36 0.14
N ILE A 112 -13.73 14.13 -0.31
CA ILE A 112 -14.00 13.80 -1.71
C ILE A 112 -15.30 13.02 -1.90
N SER A 113 -16.20 13.00 -0.90
CA SER A 113 -17.41 12.17 -0.91
C SER A 113 -18.36 12.45 -2.07
N GLY A 114 -18.47 13.70 -2.50
CA GLY A 114 -19.29 14.09 -3.65
C GLY A 114 -18.78 13.61 -5.02
N LYS A 115 -17.60 12.98 -5.07
CA LYS A 115 -16.95 12.49 -6.30
C LYS A 115 -17.05 10.98 -6.49
N PHE A 116 -17.59 10.26 -5.51
CA PHE A 116 -17.93 8.86 -5.69
C PHE A 116 -19.25 8.77 -6.49
N GLY A 117 -19.18 8.10 -7.62
CA GLY A 117 -20.34 7.79 -8.45
C GLY A 117 -20.87 6.38 -8.20
N PHE A 118 -21.88 6.01 -8.98
CA PHE A 118 -22.35 4.64 -9.06
C PHE A 118 -22.22 4.18 -10.51
N ASP A 119 -21.74 2.97 -10.69
CA ASP A 119 -21.75 2.32 -11.99
C ASP A 119 -23.21 2.05 -12.39
N PRO A 120 -23.69 2.59 -13.53
CA PRO A 120 -25.10 2.51 -13.91
C PRO A 120 -25.56 1.08 -14.25
N ILE A 121 -24.64 0.16 -14.52
CA ILE A 121 -24.94 -1.23 -14.89
C ILE A 121 -24.94 -2.11 -13.65
N THR A 122 -23.94 -1.99 -12.80
CA THR A 122 -23.76 -2.86 -11.62
C THR A 122 -24.39 -2.27 -10.36
N ASN A 123 -24.78 -0.99 -10.39
CA ASN A 123 -25.22 -0.20 -9.24
C ASN A 123 -24.24 -0.25 -8.05
N LEU A 124 -22.97 -0.47 -8.37
CA LEU A 124 -21.89 -0.46 -7.38
C LEU A 124 -21.31 0.95 -7.28
N PRO A 125 -20.83 1.34 -6.10
CA PRO A 125 -20.06 2.56 -5.98
C PRO A 125 -18.84 2.52 -6.92
N ALA A 126 -18.58 3.60 -7.62
CA ALA A 126 -17.43 3.74 -8.52
C ALA A 126 -16.47 4.82 -7.99
N PHE A 127 -15.19 4.56 -8.05
CA PHE A 127 -14.15 5.53 -7.69
C PHE A 127 -13.93 6.48 -8.87
N ASN A 128 -14.82 7.47 -8.98
CA ASN A 128 -14.74 8.50 -10.03
C ASN A 128 -13.94 9.74 -9.57
N VAL A 129 -13.10 9.55 -8.55
CA VAL A 129 -12.25 10.62 -8.02
C VAL A 129 -11.12 10.89 -8.99
N GLU A 130 -10.95 12.14 -9.37
CA GLU A 130 -9.82 12.62 -10.14
C GLU A 130 -8.76 13.23 -9.22
N LEU A 131 -7.53 13.34 -9.72
CA LEU A 131 -6.44 13.92 -8.93
C LEU A 131 -6.73 15.36 -8.49
N GLY A 132 -7.43 16.13 -9.34
CA GLY A 132 -7.86 17.52 -9.05
C GLY A 132 -8.87 17.64 -7.92
N ASP A 133 -9.62 16.58 -7.61
CA ASP A 133 -10.63 16.58 -6.55
C ASP A 133 -10.02 16.58 -5.13
N ILE A 134 -8.77 16.15 -5.00
CA ILE A 134 -8.06 16.18 -3.73
C ILE A 134 -7.45 17.57 -3.52
N GLU A 135 -8.27 18.50 -3.03
CA GLU A 135 -7.84 19.88 -2.77
C GLU A 135 -6.93 19.99 -1.55
N ARG A 136 -7.18 19.16 -0.53
CA ARG A 136 -6.44 19.15 0.75
C ARG A 136 -5.90 17.75 1.03
N PRO A 137 -4.75 17.39 0.42
CA PRO A 137 -4.23 16.04 0.50
C PRO A 137 -3.91 15.58 1.93
N GLU A 138 -3.46 16.47 2.82
CA GLU A 138 -3.20 16.14 4.22
C GLU A 138 -4.49 15.71 4.94
N TYR A 139 -5.59 16.43 4.69
CA TYR A 139 -6.89 16.12 5.30
C TYR A 139 -7.47 14.82 4.75
N THR A 140 -7.42 14.62 3.44
CA THR A 140 -7.85 13.37 2.80
C THR A 140 -7.02 12.18 3.31
N LEU A 141 -5.72 12.37 3.49
CA LEU A 141 -4.83 11.36 4.05
C LEU A 141 -5.21 11.00 5.50
N ASP A 142 -5.53 11.99 6.33
CA ASP A 142 -6.02 11.78 7.70
C ASP A 142 -7.29 10.91 7.71
N GLU A 143 -8.25 11.20 6.84
CA GLU A 143 -9.46 10.40 6.68
C GLU A 143 -9.18 8.97 6.23
N ILE A 144 -8.20 8.75 5.33
CA ILE A 144 -7.76 7.41 4.93
C ILE A 144 -7.20 6.65 6.13
N PHE A 145 -6.34 7.26 6.93
CA PHE A 145 -5.81 6.63 8.15
C PHE A 145 -6.89 6.38 9.20
N GLN A 146 -7.87 7.29 9.32
CA GLN A 146 -9.04 7.07 10.17
C GLN A 146 -9.83 5.84 9.72
N TYR A 147 -10.06 5.69 8.41
CA TYR A 147 -10.70 4.50 7.87
C TYR A 147 -9.90 3.23 8.21
N LEU A 148 -8.59 3.22 7.98
CA LEU A 148 -7.72 2.06 8.27
C LEU A 148 -7.78 1.64 9.73
N SER A 149 -7.91 2.58 10.66
CA SER A 149 -8.03 2.28 12.10
C SER A 149 -9.37 1.63 12.48
N HIS A 150 -10.43 1.81 11.66
CA HIS A 150 -11.77 1.26 11.89
C HIS A 150 -12.11 0.05 11.00
N ALA A 151 -11.16 -0.41 10.19
CA ALA A 151 -11.35 -1.59 9.35
C ALA A 151 -11.63 -2.83 10.22
N ASP A 152 -12.54 -3.71 9.75
CA ASP A 152 -12.94 -4.93 10.47
C ASP A 152 -11.87 -6.03 10.50
N LYS A 153 -10.81 -5.85 9.70
CA LYS A 153 -9.59 -6.66 9.73
C LYS A 153 -8.38 -5.74 9.75
N PRO A 154 -7.27 -6.18 10.35
CA PRO A 154 -6.03 -5.42 10.27
C PRO A 154 -5.56 -5.29 8.81
N CYS A 155 -4.88 -4.19 8.54
CA CYS A 155 -4.42 -3.81 7.20
C CYS A 155 -2.90 -3.92 7.09
N ILE A 156 -2.41 -4.38 5.93
CA ILE A 156 -0.99 -4.31 5.58
C ILE A 156 -0.85 -3.44 4.32
N ILE A 157 -0.10 -2.37 4.43
CA ILE A 157 0.13 -1.42 3.35
C ILE A 157 1.60 -1.48 2.94
N ALA A 158 1.89 -1.96 1.73
CA ALA A 158 3.22 -1.87 1.15
C ALA A 158 3.32 -0.65 0.24
N ILE A 159 4.34 0.13 0.48
CA ILE A 159 4.68 1.32 -0.32
C ILE A 159 6.02 1.06 -0.97
N ASP A 160 6.02 0.80 -2.27
CA ASP A 160 7.24 0.57 -3.05
C ASP A 160 7.83 1.91 -3.54
N GLU A 161 9.14 1.94 -3.67
CA GLU A 161 9.97 3.11 -4.00
C GLU A 161 9.75 4.29 -3.02
N PHE A 162 9.62 3.96 -1.71
CA PHE A 162 9.25 4.90 -0.64
C PHE A 162 10.16 6.12 -0.56
N GLN A 163 11.43 6.03 -0.95
CA GLN A 163 12.34 7.18 -1.00
C GLN A 163 11.85 8.31 -1.92
N GLN A 164 10.86 8.05 -2.79
CA GLN A 164 10.30 9.07 -3.68
C GLN A 164 9.65 10.23 -2.92
N ILE A 165 9.10 10.00 -1.73
CA ILE A 165 8.49 11.06 -0.91
C ILE A 165 9.47 12.19 -0.54
N ALA A 166 10.77 11.90 -0.45
CA ALA A 166 11.78 12.92 -0.18
C ALA A 166 11.94 13.94 -1.32
N LYS A 167 11.39 13.65 -2.50
CA LYS A 167 11.43 14.53 -3.69
C LYS A 167 10.18 15.40 -3.83
N TYR A 168 9.19 15.24 -2.96
CA TYR A 168 7.96 16.02 -3.03
C TYR A 168 8.21 17.47 -2.62
N PRO A 169 7.48 18.43 -3.20
CA PRO A 169 7.66 19.86 -2.90
C PRO A 169 7.13 20.25 -1.51
N GLU A 170 6.19 19.46 -0.98
CA GLU A 170 5.61 19.75 0.32
C GLU A 170 6.58 19.42 1.45
N LYS A 171 6.66 20.34 2.43
CA LYS A 171 7.57 20.20 3.57
C LYS A 171 7.02 19.21 4.60
N ASN A 172 7.92 18.50 5.28
CA ASN A 172 7.59 17.65 6.43
C ASN A 172 6.69 16.43 6.14
N ILE A 173 6.63 15.93 4.90
CA ILE A 173 5.81 14.75 4.54
C ILE A 173 6.23 13.53 5.35
N GLU A 174 7.52 13.31 5.54
CA GLU A 174 8.03 12.18 6.34
C GLU A 174 7.51 12.27 7.79
N ALA A 175 7.50 13.45 8.39
CA ALA A 175 6.98 13.65 9.74
C ALA A 175 5.46 13.45 9.79
N LEU A 176 4.73 13.91 8.77
CA LEU A 176 3.29 13.72 8.64
C LEU A 176 2.96 12.22 8.57
N LEU A 177 3.57 11.48 7.64
CA LEU A 177 3.36 10.05 7.49
C LEU A 177 3.75 9.29 8.75
N ARG A 178 4.89 9.63 9.37
CA ARG A 178 5.33 9.02 10.63
C ARG A 178 4.28 9.19 11.73
N THR A 179 3.69 10.37 11.86
CA THR A 179 2.65 10.64 12.86
C THR A 179 1.44 9.74 12.66
N HIS A 180 0.96 9.58 11.42
CA HIS A 180 -0.15 8.68 11.11
C HIS A 180 0.21 7.22 11.37
N ILE A 181 1.38 6.77 10.92
CA ILE A 181 1.84 5.38 11.05
C ILE A 181 2.01 4.99 12.53
N GLN A 182 2.58 5.86 13.35
CA GLN A 182 2.75 5.61 14.78
C GLN A 182 1.43 5.53 15.55
N ARG A 183 0.38 6.17 15.07
CA ARG A 183 -0.98 6.12 15.65
C ARG A 183 -1.82 4.97 15.13
N SER A 184 -1.36 4.30 14.09
CA SER A 184 -2.11 3.20 13.46
C SER A 184 -1.95 1.91 14.24
N GLU A 185 -2.94 1.56 15.06
CA GLU A 185 -2.96 0.31 15.83
C GLU A 185 -3.43 -0.89 14.98
N ASN A 186 -4.27 -0.63 13.97
CA ASN A 186 -4.88 -1.65 13.11
C ASN A 186 -4.23 -1.74 11.71
N SER A 187 -3.04 -1.15 11.53
CA SER A 187 -2.36 -1.12 10.24
C SER A 187 -0.86 -1.28 10.40
N HIS A 188 -0.28 -2.11 9.53
CA HIS A 188 1.16 -2.37 9.48
C HIS A 188 1.71 -2.00 8.11
N PHE A 189 2.93 -1.50 8.08
CA PHE A 189 3.50 -0.91 6.87
C PHE A 189 4.77 -1.65 6.44
N ILE A 190 4.91 -1.82 5.13
CA ILE A 190 6.12 -2.31 4.48
C ILE A 190 6.63 -1.19 3.58
N PHE A 191 7.74 -0.57 3.98
CA PHE A 191 8.42 0.45 3.21
C PHE A 191 9.47 -0.21 2.34
N ALA A 192 9.25 -0.28 1.04
CA ALA A 192 10.19 -0.86 0.11
C ALA A 192 10.92 0.24 -0.68
N GLY A 193 12.21 0.07 -0.89
CA GLY A 193 13.00 1.05 -1.63
C GLY A 193 14.26 0.46 -2.24
N SER A 194 14.75 1.13 -3.29
CA SER A 194 15.95 0.73 -4.04
C SER A 194 17.16 1.60 -3.71
N GLU A 195 16.96 2.81 -3.22
CA GLU A 195 18.02 3.77 -2.87
C GLU A 195 18.42 3.61 -1.40
N ARG A 196 19.36 2.70 -1.14
CA ARG A 196 19.76 2.29 0.21
C ARG A 196 20.11 3.47 1.12
N HIS A 197 20.87 4.43 0.60
CA HIS A 197 21.33 5.57 1.41
C HIS A 197 20.17 6.44 1.86
N MET A 198 19.29 6.82 0.94
CA MET A 198 18.08 7.61 1.26
C MET A 198 17.18 6.88 2.25
N MET A 199 16.90 5.59 2.01
CA MET A 199 16.07 4.80 2.92
C MET A 199 16.68 4.72 4.32
N GLN A 200 17.99 4.52 4.44
CA GLN A 200 18.66 4.50 5.74
C GLN A 200 18.60 5.86 6.44
N GLU A 201 18.77 6.96 5.73
CA GLU A 201 18.68 8.31 6.29
C GLU A 201 17.27 8.60 6.82
N MET A 202 16.22 8.30 6.03
CA MET A 202 14.82 8.48 6.41
C MET A 202 14.43 7.71 7.67
N PHE A 203 14.92 6.48 7.82
CA PHE A 203 14.57 5.64 8.97
C PHE A 203 15.57 5.75 10.13
N ALA A 204 16.83 6.14 9.91
CA ALA A 204 17.81 6.36 10.99
C ALA A 204 17.55 7.68 11.73
N SER A 205 17.08 8.72 11.06
CA SER A 205 16.67 9.97 11.69
C SER A 205 15.44 9.81 12.57
N ALA A 206 14.69 8.72 12.38
CA ALA A 206 13.52 8.36 13.17
C ALA A 206 13.86 7.77 14.56
N ALA A 207 15.11 7.34 14.75
CA ALA A 207 15.56 6.72 16.00
C ALA A 207 16.20 7.75 16.97
N ARG A 208 16.20 9.03 16.63
CA ARG A 208 16.59 10.14 17.49
C ARG A 208 15.35 10.93 17.87
#